data_5d1a3d207153ce2da953dcea338c7999
#
_entry.id   5d1a3d207153ce2da953dcea338c7999
#
_cell.length_a   1.000
_cell.length_b   1.000
_cell.length_c   1.000
_cell.angle_alpha   90.00
_cell.angle_beta   90.00
_cell.angle_gamma   90.00
#
_symmetry.space_group_name_H-M   'P 1'
#
loop_
_entity.id
_entity.type
_entity.pdbx_description
1 polymer ?
#
loop_
_entity_poly.entity_id
_entity_poly.type
_entity_poly.pdbx_seq_one_letter_code
_entity_poly.pdbx_strand_id
1 'polypeptide(L)'
;SSAASDVYKRQTFTTKPKMRNLSRIIFINSANIPYSDDIYLDGNVHFIGTQGVGKSTLLRAILFFYNADTQRLGISVEKQNYTDYYFPYSNSYIVYEVATENGAFCILSFKSMNRVCYRFIHSPYRKEFFIDKNRVAYSESDRVRAVLDQYGIEYSRIIYTYDEYRNILYGNSTSPEFSRYSLMESKQYQNIPRTIQNVLLNLKLDAEFIKKTIISSLNEDETAIDLNSYKEHLKNFETCLLYTSPSPR
;
A
#
# COMPACT_ATOMS: atom_id res chain seq x y z
N SER A 1 -14.80 -26.11 45.73
CA SER A 1 -13.50 -25.59 45.25
C SER A 1 -13.24 -26.03 43.83
N SER A 2 -14.00 -25.58 42.87
CA SER A 2 -13.73 -25.85 41.44
C SER A 2 -14.54 -24.92 40.54
N ALA A 3 -14.51 -23.63 40.78
CA ALA A 3 -15.24 -22.67 39.94
C ALA A 3 -14.43 -21.40 39.56
N ALA A 4 -13.11 -21.41 39.79
CA ALA A 4 -12.28 -20.23 39.55
C ALA A 4 -11.22 -20.43 38.47
N SER A 5 -11.19 -21.57 37.75
CA SER A 5 -10.12 -21.85 36.75
C SER A 5 -10.59 -21.76 35.30
N ASP A 6 -11.85 -21.41 35.01
CA ASP A 6 -12.39 -21.44 33.64
C ASP A 6 -12.50 -20.08 32.93
N VAL A 7 -11.98 -18.99 33.51
CA VAL A 7 -12.16 -17.64 32.95
C VAL A 7 -10.99 -17.17 32.05
N TYR A 8 -9.92 -17.95 31.92
CA TYR A 8 -8.81 -17.60 31.04
C TYR A 8 -8.55 -18.66 29.93
N LYS A 9 -9.57 -18.99 29.16
CA LYS A 9 -9.30 -19.47 27.79
C LYS A 9 -8.93 -18.24 26.94
N ARG A 10 -7.64 -17.93 26.91
CA ARG A 10 -7.05 -17.10 25.86
C ARG A 10 -7.47 -17.71 24.52
N GLN A 11 -8.42 -17.08 23.83
CA GLN A 11 -8.55 -17.25 22.39
C GLN A 11 -7.29 -16.67 21.77
N THR A 12 -6.29 -17.49 21.59
CA THR A 12 -5.18 -17.20 20.71
C THR A 12 -5.71 -17.28 19.27
N PHE A 13 -6.33 -16.22 18.80
CA PHE A 13 -6.47 -15.98 17.38
C PHE A 13 -5.08 -15.67 16.84
N THR A 14 -4.25 -16.66 16.63
CA THR A 14 -3.05 -16.59 15.82
C THR A 14 -3.43 -16.76 14.34
N THR A 15 -4.27 -15.90 13.82
CA THR A 15 -4.22 -15.57 12.41
C THR A 15 -3.04 -14.61 12.27
N LYS A 16 -1.87 -15.15 11.86
CA LYS A 16 -0.81 -14.27 11.34
C LYS A 16 -1.46 -13.34 10.33
N PRO A 17 -1.29 -12.01 10.47
CA PRO A 17 -1.82 -11.10 9.45
C PRO A 17 -1.27 -11.57 8.10
N LYS A 18 -2.13 -11.73 7.11
CA LYS A 18 -1.73 -12.03 5.74
C LYS A 18 -0.83 -10.90 5.27
N MET A 19 0.48 -11.12 5.33
CA MET A 19 1.46 -10.12 4.92
C MET A 19 1.55 -10.15 3.39
N ARG A 20 0.88 -9.21 2.75
CA ARG A 20 1.04 -8.93 1.33
C ARG A 20 1.86 -7.65 1.22
N ASN A 21 2.96 -7.72 0.52
CA ASN A 21 3.89 -6.59 0.39
C ASN A 21 4.36 -6.43 -1.05
N LEU A 22 4.66 -5.19 -1.42
CA LEU A 22 5.34 -4.90 -2.66
C LEU A 22 6.75 -5.50 -2.60
N SER A 23 6.99 -6.54 -3.39
CA SER A 23 8.25 -7.29 -3.39
C SER A 23 9.22 -6.85 -4.48
N ARG A 24 8.70 -6.30 -5.60
CA ARG A 24 9.53 -5.97 -6.77
C ARG A 24 8.88 -4.89 -7.62
N ILE A 25 9.70 -4.03 -8.21
CA ILE A 25 9.26 -3.06 -9.23
C ILE A 25 10.04 -3.30 -10.52
N ILE A 26 9.32 -3.30 -11.62
CA ILE A 26 9.87 -3.48 -12.95
C ILE A 26 9.53 -2.24 -13.79
N PHE A 27 10.53 -1.65 -14.40
CA PHE A 27 10.38 -0.56 -15.38
C PHE A 27 10.59 -1.08 -16.79
N ILE A 28 9.71 -0.71 -17.69
CA ILE A 28 9.79 -1.04 -19.11
C ILE A 28 9.52 0.23 -19.90
N ASN A 29 10.52 0.76 -20.58
CA ASN A 29 10.48 2.05 -21.30
C ASN A 29 9.86 3.19 -20.47
N SER A 30 10.16 3.23 -19.17
CA SER A 30 9.52 4.13 -18.21
C SER A 30 10.56 5.05 -17.57
N ALA A 31 10.25 6.33 -17.42
CA ALA A 31 11.07 7.33 -16.73
C ALA A 31 12.55 7.35 -17.21
N ASN A 32 12.81 7.22 -18.50
CA ASN A 32 14.13 7.08 -19.11
C ASN A 32 14.88 5.78 -18.75
N ILE A 33 14.19 4.79 -18.18
CA ILE A 33 14.71 3.47 -17.92
C ILE A 33 14.19 2.55 -19.03
N PRO A 34 15.06 2.05 -19.94
CA PRO A 34 14.62 1.15 -21.00
C PRO A 34 14.05 -0.15 -20.46
N TYR A 35 14.77 -0.75 -19.52
CA TYR A 35 14.33 -1.94 -18.84
C TYR A 35 15.12 -2.12 -17.53
N SER A 36 14.41 -2.44 -16.45
CA SER A 36 14.99 -2.87 -15.17
C SER A 36 13.99 -3.79 -14.48
N ASP A 37 14.44 -4.98 -14.12
CA ASP A 37 13.65 -5.99 -13.41
C ASP A 37 14.33 -6.54 -12.17
N ASP A 38 15.39 -5.91 -11.71
CA ASP A 38 16.24 -6.31 -10.59
C ASP A 38 16.01 -5.49 -9.31
N ILE A 39 14.92 -4.68 -9.27
CA ILE A 39 14.61 -3.83 -8.12
C ILE A 39 13.73 -4.60 -7.15
N TYR A 40 14.36 -5.33 -6.24
CA TYR A 40 13.69 -6.07 -5.18
C TYR A 40 13.50 -5.19 -3.94
N LEU A 41 12.35 -5.34 -3.27
CA LEU A 41 11.93 -4.56 -2.10
C LEU A 41 11.68 -5.46 -0.89
N ASP A 42 12.34 -6.61 -0.81
CA ASP A 42 12.19 -7.55 0.29
C ASP A 42 13.00 -7.08 1.50
N GLY A 43 12.31 -6.87 2.62
CA GLY A 43 12.94 -6.44 3.87
C GLY A 43 13.42 -4.99 3.86
N ASN A 44 14.55 -4.71 4.50
CA ASN A 44 15.15 -3.38 4.56
C ASN A 44 16.01 -3.13 3.32
N VAL A 45 15.61 -2.20 2.47
CA VAL A 45 16.28 -1.88 1.22
C VAL A 45 16.93 -0.50 1.32
N HIS A 46 18.21 -0.41 0.95
CA HIS A 46 18.97 0.84 0.90
C HIS A 46 19.29 1.23 -0.54
N PHE A 47 18.77 2.37 -1.01
CA PHE A 47 19.08 2.92 -2.32
C PHE A 47 20.33 3.80 -2.23
N ILE A 48 21.47 3.26 -2.65
CA ILE A 48 22.75 3.96 -2.65
C ILE A 48 23.12 4.32 -4.08
N GLY A 49 23.70 5.52 -4.27
CA GLY A 49 24.16 5.97 -5.58
C GLY A 49 24.41 7.47 -5.59
N THR A 50 25.10 7.93 -6.62
CA THR A 50 25.40 9.35 -6.85
C THR A 50 24.14 10.17 -7.17
N GLN A 51 24.26 11.48 -7.21
CA GLN A 51 23.16 12.34 -7.64
C GLN A 51 22.78 12.04 -9.10
N GLY A 52 21.48 12.01 -9.41
CA GLY A 52 21.00 11.80 -10.79
C GLY A 52 20.76 10.35 -11.21
N VAL A 53 21.16 9.34 -10.45
CA VAL A 53 20.98 7.90 -10.81
C VAL A 53 19.55 7.37 -10.70
N GLY A 54 18.55 8.22 -10.44
CA GLY A 54 17.16 7.78 -10.44
C GLY A 54 16.59 7.37 -9.08
N LYS A 55 17.30 7.55 -7.95
CA LYS A 55 16.78 7.22 -6.61
C LYS A 55 15.41 7.85 -6.31
N SER A 56 15.26 9.14 -6.61
CA SER A 56 14.00 9.86 -6.41
C SER A 56 12.90 9.37 -7.37
N THR A 57 13.26 8.96 -8.56
CA THR A 57 12.34 8.35 -9.55
C THR A 57 11.78 7.04 -9.00
N LEU A 58 12.65 6.18 -8.49
CA LEU A 58 12.23 4.92 -7.88
C LEU A 58 11.36 5.14 -6.64
N LEU A 59 11.77 6.05 -5.73
CA LEU A 59 11.01 6.35 -4.53
C LEU A 59 9.59 6.88 -4.87
N ARG A 60 9.47 7.75 -5.89
CA ARG A 60 8.17 8.23 -6.36
C ARG A 60 7.32 7.13 -6.98
N ALA A 61 7.93 6.16 -7.69
CA ALA A 61 7.21 5.00 -8.21
C ALA A 61 6.67 4.11 -7.06
N ILE A 62 7.45 3.93 -5.98
CA ILE A 62 6.99 3.23 -4.77
C ILE A 62 5.80 3.98 -4.13
N LEU A 63 5.91 5.30 -3.97
CA LEU A 63 4.82 6.12 -3.44
C LEU A 63 3.57 6.02 -4.31
N PHE A 64 3.75 6.00 -5.62
CA PHE A 64 2.65 5.87 -6.57
C PHE A 64 1.94 4.51 -6.45
N PHE A 65 2.67 3.44 -6.21
CA PHE A 65 2.07 2.14 -5.92
C PHE A 65 1.11 2.22 -4.73
N TYR A 66 1.51 2.89 -3.66
CA TYR A 66 0.65 3.11 -2.49
C TYR A 66 -0.38 4.22 -2.68
N ASN A 67 -0.58 4.68 -3.92
CA ASN A 67 -1.52 5.72 -4.32
C ASN A 67 -1.31 7.05 -3.60
N ALA A 68 -0.07 7.48 -3.50
CA ALA A 68 0.24 8.86 -3.13
C ALA A 68 -0.25 9.82 -4.23
N ASP A 69 -0.76 10.97 -3.83
CA ASP A 69 -1.23 12.01 -4.75
C ASP A 69 -0.09 12.42 -5.70
N THR A 70 -0.33 12.27 -7.01
CA THR A 70 0.67 12.57 -8.04
C THR A 70 1.12 14.03 -8.03
N GLN A 71 0.27 14.96 -7.60
CA GLN A 71 0.60 16.38 -7.49
C GLN A 71 1.60 16.65 -6.36
N ARG A 72 1.66 15.79 -5.35
CA ARG A 72 2.51 15.93 -4.18
C ARG A 72 3.75 15.04 -4.19
N LEU A 73 4.04 14.35 -5.28
CA LEU A 73 5.22 13.48 -5.38
C LEU A 73 6.56 14.25 -5.53
N GLY A 74 6.53 15.59 -5.41
CA GLY A 74 7.75 16.41 -5.49
C GLY A 74 8.38 16.43 -6.89
N ILE A 75 7.60 16.18 -7.94
CA ILE A 75 7.98 16.45 -9.32
C ILE A 75 7.82 17.96 -9.50
N SER A 76 8.90 18.67 -9.85
CA SER A 76 8.81 20.11 -10.06
C SER A 76 7.85 20.39 -11.22
N VAL A 77 7.04 21.43 -11.07
CA VAL A 77 6.02 21.85 -12.06
C VAL A 77 6.64 22.15 -13.45
N GLU A 78 7.92 22.50 -13.48
CA GLU A 78 8.73 22.72 -14.71
C GLU A 78 9.09 21.42 -15.44
N LYS A 79 8.99 20.26 -14.77
CA LYS A 79 9.16 18.94 -15.38
C LYS A 79 7.78 18.40 -15.73
N GLN A 80 7.73 17.61 -16.78
CA GLN A 80 6.54 16.92 -17.26
C GLN A 80 5.68 16.37 -16.11
N ASN A 81 4.36 16.32 -16.31
CA ASN A 81 3.48 15.70 -15.33
C ASN A 81 3.87 14.22 -15.11
N TYR A 82 3.38 13.63 -14.01
CA TYR A 82 3.72 12.25 -13.65
C TYR A 82 3.48 11.27 -14.82
N THR A 83 2.34 11.40 -15.48
CA THR A 83 1.93 10.48 -16.56
C THR A 83 2.89 10.54 -17.74
N ASP A 84 3.29 11.73 -18.17
CA ASP A 84 4.18 11.90 -19.32
C ASP A 84 5.63 11.56 -18.97
N TYR A 85 6.03 11.76 -17.71
CA TYR A 85 7.37 11.40 -17.25
C TYR A 85 7.56 9.89 -17.15
N TYR A 86 6.60 9.17 -16.53
CA TYR A 86 6.73 7.72 -16.33
C TYR A 86 6.25 6.89 -17.51
N PHE A 87 5.38 7.43 -18.34
CA PHE A 87 4.80 6.72 -19.48
C PHE A 87 4.93 7.54 -20.78
N PRO A 88 6.18 7.82 -21.22
CA PRO A 88 6.42 8.65 -22.41
C PRO A 88 5.98 7.97 -23.71
N TYR A 89 5.91 6.64 -23.74
CA TYR A 89 5.59 5.87 -24.94
C TYR A 89 4.36 4.98 -24.72
N SER A 90 3.76 4.50 -25.81
CA SER A 90 2.63 3.55 -25.77
C SER A 90 3.01 2.17 -25.20
N ASN A 91 4.29 1.84 -25.22
CA ASN A 91 4.88 0.64 -24.64
C ASN A 91 5.66 0.91 -23.34
N SER A 92 5.31 1.98 -22.65
CA SER A 92 5.84 2.30 -21.33
C SER A 92 5.00 1.65 -20.24
N TYR A 93 5.66 0.88 -19.37
CA TYR A 93 5.01 0.15 -18.29
C TYR A 93 5.79 0.27 -16.99
N ILE A 94 5.05 0.30 -15.88
CA ILE A 94 5.59 -0.03 -14.56
C ILE A 94 4.79 -1.24 -14.07
N VAL A 95 5.51 -2.32 -13.74
CA VAL A 95 4.90 -3.51 -13.17
C VAL A 95 5.32 -3.62 -11.71
N TYR A 96 4.34 -3.72 -10.83
CA TYR A 96 4.52 -3.93 -9.41
C TYR A 96 4.21 -5.39 -9.09
N GLU A 97 5.17 -6.13 -8.56
CA GLU A 97 4.94 -7.48 -8.09
C GLU A 97 4.67 -7.46 -6.59
N VAL A 98 3.56 -8.04 -6.21
CA VAL A 98 3.11 -8.14 -4.81
C VAL A 98 3.22 -9.58 -4.37
N ALA A 99 4.06 -9.82 -3.36
CA ALA A 99 4.18 -11.12 -2.74
C ALA A 99 2.96 -11.39 -1.83
N THR A 100 2.51 -12.64 -1.84
CA THR A 100 1.44 -13.15 -1.00
C THR A 100 1.87 -14.47 -0.37
N GLU A 101 1.13 -14.97 0.61
CA GLU A 101 1.42 -16.28 1.24
C GLU A 101 1.44 -17.44 0.24
N ASN A 102 0.64 -17.35 -0.83
CA ASN A 102 0.44 -18.43 -1.80
C ASN A 102 1.08 -18.14 -3.17
N GLY A 103 2.00 -17.18 -3.26
CA GLY A 103 2.63 -16.80 -4.51
C GLY A 103 2.74 -15.30 -4.69
N ALA A 104 2.49 -14.80 -5.88
CA ALA A 104 2.53 -13.37 -6.17
C ALA A 104 1.51 -13.01 -7.26
N PHE A 105 1.15 -11.74 -7.30
CA PHE A 105 0.41 -11.14 -8.42
C PHE A 105 1.09 -9.86 -8.87
N CYS A 106 0.79 -9.44 -10.09
CA CYS A 106 1.32 -8.20 -10.63
C CYS A 106 0.23 -7.15 -10.79
N ILE A 107 0.62 -5.89 -10.65
CA ILE A 107 -0.17 -4.74 -11.04
C ILE A 107 0.57 -4.04 -12.18
N LEU A 108 -0.01 -4.09 -13.37
CA LEU A 108 0.48 -3.39 -14.54
C LEU A 108 -0.05 -1.97 -14.54
N SER A 109 0.84 -0.98 -14.53
CA SER A 109 0.50 0.44 -14.73
C SER A 109 0.95 0.88 -16.11
N PHE A 110 0.07 1.58 -16.83
CA PHE A 110 0.32 2.05 -18.19
C PHE A 110 -0.52 3.30 -18.51
N LYS A 111 -0.16 4.00 -19.58
CA LYS A 111 -0.91 5.17 -20.03
C LYS A 111 -1.98 4.78 -21.03
N SER A 112 -3.22 5.20 -20.79
CA SER A 112 -4.32 5.12 -21.74
C SER A 112 -5.19 6.38 -21.64
N MET A 113 -5.64 6.92 -22.78
CA MET A 113 -6.46 8.13 -22.83
C MET A 113 -5.90 9.28 -21.96
N ASN A 114 -4.60 9.49 -22.04
CA ASN A 114 -3.86 10.53 -21.32
C ASN A 114 -3.93 10.46 -19.78
N ARG A 115 -4.22 9.26 -19.23
CA ARG A 115 -4.23 8.97 -17.78
C ARG A 115 -3.53 7.67 -17.49
N VAL A 116 -3.12 7.49 -16.25
CA VAL A 116 -2.58 6.21 -15.79
C VAL A 116 -3.73 5.25 -15.51
N CYS A 117 -3.62 4.06 -16.06
CA CYS A 117 -4.54 2.96 -15.90
C CYS A 117 -3.82 1.76 -15.28
N TYR A 118 -4.60 0.85 -14.72
CA TYR A 118 -4.08 -0.32 -14.02
C TYR A 118 -4.76 -1.59 -14.48
N ARG A 119 -4.02 -2.69 -14.42
CA ARG A 119 -4.54 -4.05 -14.58
C ARG A 119 -3.89 -4.98 -13.56
N PHE A 120 -4.69 -5.74 -12.85
CA PHE A 120 -4.23 -6.77 -11.94
C PHE A 120 -4.06 -8.07 -12.71
N ILE A 121 -2.92 -8.73 -12.55
CA ILE A 121 -2.54 -9.96 -13.25
C ILE A 121 -2.28 -11.02 -12.19
N HIS A 122 -3.01 -12.13 -12.23
CA HIS A 122 -2.91 -13.20 -11.22
C HIS A 122 -1.74 -14.16 -11.52
N SER A 123 -0.54 -13.59 -11.54
CA SER A 123 0.71 -14.32 -11.77
C SER A 123 1.88 -13.53 -11.23
N PRO A 124 2.97 -14.20 -10.81
CA PRO A 124 4.28 -13.56 -10.64
C PRO A 124 4.73 -12.89 -11.94
N TYR A 125 5.66 -11.98 -11.82
CA TYR A 125 6.24 -11.33 -12.99
C TYR A 125 6.94 -12.34 -13.89
N ARG A 126 6.63 -12.26 -15.17
CA ARG A 126 7.33 -12.97 -16.25
C ARG A 126 7.60 -12.00 -17.37
N LYS A 127 8.86 -11.94 -17.78
CA LYS A 127 9.33 -11.02 -18.82
C LYS A 127 8.62 -11.20 -20.16
N GLU A 128 8.32 -12.45 -20.52
CA GLU A 128 7.66 -12.82 -21.77
C GLU A 128 6.23 -12.28 -21.89
N PHE A 129 5.59 -11.86 -20.80
CA PHE A 129 4.28 -11.23 -20.88
C PHE A 129 4.31 -9.81 -21.44
N PHE A 130 5.46 -9.13 -21.34
CA PHE A 130 5.60 -7.72 -21.65
C PHE A 130 6.60 -7.44 -22.77
N ILE A 131 7.52 -8.35 -23.00
CA ILE A 131 8.66 -8.18 -23.91
C ILE A 131 8.73 -9.38 -24.84
N ASP A 132 8.87 -9.11 -26.13
CA ASP A 132 8.96 -10.14 -27.17
C ASP A 132 10.35 -10.81 -27.20
N LYS A 133 10.50 -11.81 -28.09
CA LYS A 133 11.76 -12.55 -28.29
C LYS A 133 12.90 -11.66 -28.81
N ASN A 134 12.59 -10.52 -29.44
CA ASN A 134 13.55 -9.55 -29.93
C ASN A 134 13.94 -8.51 -28.87
N ARG A 135 13.49 -8.68 -27.62
CA ARG A 135 13.67 -7.76 -26.49
C ARG A 135 12.96 -6.41 -26.69
N VAL A 136 11.91 -6.37 -27.47
CA VAL A 136 11.08 -5.20 -27.69
C VAL A 136 9.82 -5.32 -26.85
N ALA A 137 9.51 -4.27 -26.09
CA ALA A 137 8.26 -4.23 -25.33
C ALA A 137 7.07 -4.13 -26.27
N TYR A 138 6.00 -4.84 -25.94
CA TYR A 138 4.75 -4.78 -26.69
C TYR A 138 4.21 -3.35 -26.73
N SER A 139 3.76 -2.90 -27.90
CA SER A 139 3.40 -1.50 -28.17
C SER A 139 2.05 -1.07 -27.59
N GLU A 140 1.23 -2.02 -27.12
CA GLU A 140 -0.13 -1.75 -26.65
C GLU A 140 -0.49 -2.68 -25.51
N SER A 141 -1.27 -2.18 -24.53
CA SER A 141 -1.78 -3.00 -23.44
C SER A 141 -2.61 -4.18 -23.90
N ASP A 142 -3.27 -4.08 -25.06
CA ASP A 142 -4.06 -5.18 -25.65
C ASP A 142 -3.19 -6.33 -26.15
N ARG A 143 -1.97 -6.06 -26.59
CA ARG A 143 -1.01 -7.13 -26.93
C ARG A 143 -0.55 -7.88 -25.68
N VAL A 144 -0.29 -7.20 -24.58
CA VAL A 144 -0.03 -7.85 -23.29
C VAL A 144 -1.19 -8.76 -22.92
N ARG A 145 -2.43 -8.29 -23.09
CA ARG A 145 -3.62 -9.12 -22.83
C ARG A 145 -3.65 -10.38 -23.68
N ALA A 146 -3.42 -10.27 -24.98
CA ALA A 146 -3.41 -11.42 -25.88
C ALA A 146 -2.34 -12.46 -25.48
N VAL A 147 -1.18 -12.01 -25.01
CA VAL A 147 -0.14 -12.89 -24.47
C VAL A 147 -0.58 -13.57 -23.18
N LEU A 148 -1.21 -12.84 -22.25
CA LEU A 148 -1.75 -13.41 -21.02
C LEU A 148 -2.81 -14.48 -21.33
N ASP A 149 -3.70 -14.21 -22.29
CA ASP A 149 -4.71 -15.19 -22.76
C ASP A 149 -4.04 -16.45 -23.32
N GLN A 150 -2.97 -16.29 -24.10
CA GLN A 150 -2.22 -17.42 -24.67
C GLN A 150 -1.58 -18.30 -23.57
N TYR A 151 -1.15 -17.71 -22.46
CA TYR A 151 -0.61 -18.45 -21.33
C TYR A 151 -1.66 -18.89 -20.31
N GLY A 152 -2.95 -18.60 -20.55
CA GLY A 152 -4.04 -18.94 -19.63
C GLY A 152 -3.97 -18.21 -18.29
N ILE A 153 -3.39 -16.99 -18.27
CA ILE A 153 -3.23 -16.19 -17.06
C ILE A 153 -4.47 -15.32 -16.85
N GLU A 154 -5.05 -15.40 -15.66
CA GLU A 154 -6.16 -14.56 -15.26
C GLU A 154 -5.70 -13.12 -15.00
N TYR A 155 -6.51 -12.16 -15.46
CA TYR A 155 -6.28 -10.73 -15.23
C TYR A 155 -7.60 -9.98 -15.08
N SER A 156 -7.54 -8.79 -14.47
CA SER A 156 -8.69 -7.94 -14.26
C SER A 156 -9.05 -7.12 -15.52
N ARG A 157 -10.23 -6.53 -15.52
CA ARG A 157 -10.52 -5.39 -16.39
C ARG A 157 -9.56 -4.24 -16.13
N ILE A 158 -9.53 -3.25 -17.01
CA ILE A 158 -8.75 -2.03 -16.81
C ILE A 158 -9.41 -1.18 -15.72
N ILE A 159 -8.60 -0.67 -14.81
CA ILE A 159 -8.98 0.29 -13.78
C ILE A 159 -8.52 1.67 -14.23
N TYR A 160 -9.45 2.60 -14.34
CA TYR A 160 -9.20 3.92 -14.96
C TYR A 160 -8.99 5.04 -13.94
N THR A 161 -9.28 4.82 -12.67
CA THR A 161 -9.23 5.87 -11.64
C THR A 161 -8.38 5.47 -10.45
N TYR A 162 -7.72 6.48 -9.85
CA TYR A 162 -6.94 6.27 -8.62
C TYR A 162 -7.82 5.83 -7.45
N ASP A 163 -9.04 6.32 -7.35
CA ASP A 163 -9.95 5.98 -6.26
C ASP A 163 -10.34 4.50 -6.33
N GLU A 164 -10.65 4.00 -7.51
CA GLU A 164 -10.95 2.58 -7.69
C GLU A 164 -9.72 1.71 -7.41
N TYR A 165 -8.56 2.08 -7.94
CA TYR A 165 -7.30 1.41 -7.65
C TYR A 165 -7.02 1.34 -6.15
N ARG A 166 -7.15 2.48 -5.44
CA ARG A 166 -6.97 2.57 -4.00
C ARG A 166 -7.95 1.68 -3.24
N ASN A 167 -9.22 1.71 -3.61
CA ASN A 167 -10.24 0.89 -2.98
C ASN A 167 -9.94 -0.61 -3.12
N ILE A 168 -9.42 -1.05 -4.27
CA ILE A 168 -8.97 -2.42 -4.47
C ILE A 168 -7.77 -2.73 -3.56
N LEU A 169 -6.74 -1.88 -3.60
CA LEU A 169 -5.49 -2.09 -2.88
C LEU A 169 -5.70 -2.20 -1.36
N TYR A 170 -6.63 -1.42 -0.82
CA TYR A 170 -6.93 -1.37 0.61
C TYR A 170 -8.18 -2.16 1.03
N GLY A 171 -8.67 -3.06 0.19
CA GLY A 171 -9.75 -3.97 0.53
C GLY A 171 -11.14 -3.33 0.65
N ASN A 172 -11.31 -2.09 0.17
CA ASN A 172 -12.58 -1.37 0.17
C ASN A 172 -13.40 -1.56 -1.12
N SER A 173 -12.94 -2.41 -2.04
CA SER A 173 -13.68 -2.70 -3.27
C SER A 173 -14.94 -3.51 -2.96
N THR A 174 -16.05 -3.10 -3.55
CA THR A 174 -17.33 -3.83 -3.47
C THR A 174 -17.38 -5.03 -4.41
N SER A 175 -16.47 -5.12 -5.38
CA SER A 175 -16.45 -6.19 -6.39
C SER A 175 -15.66 -7.39 -5.86
N PRO A 176 -16.29 -8.59 -5.72
CA PRO A 176 -15.64 -9.77 -5.16
C PRO A 176 -14.40 -10.23 -5.91
N GLU A 177 -14.34 -9.98 -7.23
CA GLU A 177 -13.20 -10.33 -8.09
C GLU A 177 -11.88 -9.72 -7.65
N PHE A 178 -11.93 -8.55 -6.95
CA PHE A 178 -10.76 -7.83 -6.51
C PHE A 178 -10.31 -8.17 -5.09
N SER A 179 -11.09 -8.92 -4.32
CA SER A 179 -10.75 -9.25 -2.92
C SER A 179 -9.38 -9.94 -2.78
N ARG A 180 -9.00 -10.72 -3.78
CA ARG A 180 -7.71 -11.42 -3.83
C ARG A 180 -6.49 -10.51 -4.04
N TYR A 181 -6.68 -9.25 -4.44
CA TYR A 181 -5.60 -8.31 -4.75
C TYR A 181 -5.39 -7.25 -3.65
N SER A 182 -6.19 -7.25 -2.59
CA SER A 182 -6.01 -6.29 -1.50
C SER A 182 -4.73 -6.58 -0.71
N LEU A 183 -4.01 -5.53 -0.34
CA LEU A 183 -2.86 -5.63 0.57
C LEU A 183 -3.28 -5.95 1.99
N MET A 184 -4.48 -5.52 2.39
CA MET A 184 -5.04 -5.63 3.72
C MET A 184 -6.48 -6.13 3.66
N GLU A 185 -6.86 -6.93 4.65
CA GLU A 185 -8.24 -7.42 4.78
C GLU A 185 -9.14 -6.45 5.58
N SER A 186 -8.56 -5.42 6.16
CA SER A 186 -9.24 -4.54 7.10
C SER A 186 -9.64 -3.22 6.45
N LYS A 187 -10.90 -2.84 6.65
CA LYS A 187 -11.45 -1.52 6.28
C LYS A 187 -10.85 -0.36 7.12
N GLN A 188 -10.02 -0.67 8.09
CA GLN A 188 -9.56 0.23 9.14
C GLN A 188 -8.50 1.25 8.70
N TYR A 189 -7.87 1.06 7.55
CA TYR A 189 -6.72 1.88 7.16
C TYR A 189 -7.01 2.90 6.07
N GLN A 190 -8.05 3.70 6.25
CA GLN A 190 -8.43 4.74 5.28
C GLN A 190 -7.35 5.83 5.09
N ASN A 191 -6.48 6.01 6.07
CA ASN A 191 -5.47 7.06 6.08
C ASN A 191 -4.05 6.62 5.67
N ILE A 192 -3.81 5.34 5.38
CA ILE A 192 -2.49 4.82 5.05
C ILE A 192 -1.82 5.56 3.88
N PRO A 193 -2.46 5.80 2.73
CA PRO A 193 -1.80 6.50 1.61
C PRO A 193 -1.29 7.87 2.02
N ARG A 194 -2.07 8.62 2.81
CA ARG A 194 -1.69 9.94 3.31
C ARG A 194 -0.55 9.86 4.33
N THR A 195 -0.57 8.86 5.19
CA THR A 195 0.48 8.63 6.18
C THR A 195 1.79 8.26 5.52
N ILE A 196 1.79 7.33 4.56
CA ILE A 196 2.97 6.94 3.79
C ILE A 196 3.54 8.14 3.04
N GLN A 197 2.69 8.93 2.39
CA GLN A 197 3.09 10.14 1.72
C GLN A 197 3.78 11.12 2.67
N ASN A 198 3.20 11.37 3.84
CA ASN A 198 3.75 12.30 4.82
C ASN A 198 5.09 11.80 5.37
N VAL A 199 5.24 10.52 5.65
CA VAL A 199 6.50 9.93 6.14
C VAL A 199 7.60 10.02 5.10
N LEU A 200 7.31 9.70 3.84
CA LEU A 200 8.34 9.62 2.80
C LEU A 200 8.69 10.97 2.16
N LEU A 201 7.77 11.93 2.16
CA LEU A 201 8.00 13.25 1.56
C LEU A 201 8.40 14.33 2.58
N ASN A 202 8.20 14.11 3.87
CA ASN A 202 8.63 15.04 4.90
C ASN A 202 10.13 14.95 5.12
N LEU A 203 10.85 15.98 4.68
CA LEU A 203 12.28 16.13 4.90
C LEU A 203 12.65 16.46 6.37
N LYS A 204 11.66 16.80 7.20
CA LYS A 204 11.82 17.06 8.64
C LYS A 204 10.92 16.09 9.41
N LEU A 205 11.44 14.89 9.64
CA LEU A 205 10.83 13.94 10.56
C LEU A 205 11.19 14.38 11.98
N ASP A 206 10.35 15.19 12.61
CA ASP A 206 10.48 15.45 14.05
C ASP A 206 9.83 14.33 14.87
N ALA A 207 10.27 14.19 16.12
CA ALA A 207 9.80 13.14 17.02
C ALA A 207 8.28 13.25 17.28
N GLU A 208 7.72 14.45 17.23
CA GLU A 208 6.29 14.69 17.45
C GLU A 208 5.44 14.22 16.26
N PHE A 209 5.92 14.44 15.04
CA PHE A 209 5.29 13.92 13.84
C PHE A 209 5.28 12.39 13.82
N ILE A 210 6.41 11.74 14.12
CA ILE A 210 6.52 10.27 14.22
C ILE A 210 5.55 9.75 15.28
N LYS A 211 5.52 10.38 16.46
CA LYS A 211 4.63 10.02 17.55
C LYS A 211 3.15 10.12 17.13
N LYS A 212 2.74 11.24 16.52
CA LYS A 212 1.37 11.43 16.02
C LYS A 212 1.00 10.41 14.95
N THR A 213 1.92 10.10 14.05
CA THR A 213 1.71 9.11 12.98
C THR A 213 1.53 7.71 13.57
N ILE A 214 2.34 7.32 14.55
CA ILE A 214 2.21 6.04 15.24
C ILE A 214 0.88 5.99 16.00
N ILE A 215 0.54 7.03 16.75
CA ILE A 215 -0.72 7.09 17.50
C ILE A 215 -1.92 6.99 16.55
N SER A 216 -1.93 7.74 15.46
CA SER A 216 -3.05 7.68 14.49
C SER A 216 -3.12 6.35 13.73
N SER A 217 -2.01 5.62 13.60
CA SER A 217 -2.01 4.29 13.00
C SER A 217 -2.41 3.18 13.98
N LEU A 218 -2.25 3.42 15.28
CA LEU A 218 -2.63 2.49 16.35
C LEU A 218 -4.05 2.73 16.88
N ASN A 219 -4.56 3.95 16.74
CA ASN A 219 -5.94 4.28 17.10
C ASN A 219 -6.86 3.85 15.95
N GLU A 220 -7.20 2.59 15.95
CA GLU A 220 -8.13 1.99 14.99
C GLU A 220 -9.59 2.45 15.19
N ASP A 221 -9.93 2.94 16.35
CA ASP A 221 -11.20 3.60 16.66
C ASP A 221 -10.88 4.92 17.36
N GLU A 222 -11.29 6.04 16.81
CA GLU A 222 -11.67 7.20 17.59
C GLU A 222 -12.94 6.80 18.38
N THR A 223 -12.82 5.89 19.32
CA THR A 223 -13.66 5.92 20.49
C THR A 223 -13.24 7.21 21.19
N ALA A 224 -13.99 8.27 20.89
CA ALA A 224 -13.91 9.48 21.68
C ALA A 224 -13.95 9.02 23.14
N ILE A 225 -12.80 9.11 23.81
CA ILE A 225 -12.74 8.83 25.24
C ILE A 225 -13.72 9.82 25.83
N ASP A 226 -14.89 9.33 26.24
CA ASP A 226 -15.88 10.16 26.91
C ASP A 226 -15.28 10.59 28.26
N LEU A 227 -14.60 11.73 28.20
CA LEU A 227 -13.97 12.35 29.36
C LEU A 227 -14.98 12.60 30.50
N ASN A 228 -16.28 12.66 30.18
CA ASN A 228 -17.34 12.81 31.19
C ASN A 228 -17.59 11.48 31.89
N SER A 229 -17.67 10.38 31.17
CA SER A 229 -17.76 9.05 31.77
C SER A 229 -16.51 8.73 32.59
N TYR A 230 -15.31 9.09 32.12
CA TYR A 230 -14.08 8.91 32.90
C TYR A 230 -14.07 9.77 34.20
N LYS A 231 -14.52 11.02 34.12
CA LYS A 231 -14.69 11.87 35.33
C LYS A 231 -15.72 11.32 36.34
N GLU A 232 -16.79 10.76 35.86
CA GLU A 232 -17.79 10.10 36.71
C GLU A 232 -17.20 8.85 37.40
N HIS A 233 -16.45 8.04 36.69
CA HIS A 233 -15.76 6.89 37.28
C HIS A 233 -14.75 7.33 38.33
N LEU A 234 -13.98 8.39 38.13
CA LEU A 234 -13.03 8.93 39.11
C LEU A 234 -13.79 9.45 40.37
N LYS A 235 -14.89 10.19 40.22
CA LYS A 235 -15.70 10.65 41.32
C LYS A 235 -16.28 9.50 42.13
N ASN A 236 -16.76 8.46 41.46
CA ASN A 236 -17.26 7.26 42.13
C ASN A 236 -16.15 6.55 42.89
N PHE A 237 -14.96 6.53 42.39
CA PHE A 237 -13.78 5.95 43.06
C PHE A 237 -13.37 6.76 44.30
N GLU A 238 -13.36 8.09 44.23
CA GLU A 238 -13.14 8.99 45.36
C GLU A 238 -14.18 8.78 46.46
N THR A 239 -15.45 8.68 46.07
CA THR A 239 -16.54 8.44 47.00
C THR A 239 -16.42 7.06 47.70
N CYS A 240 -15.98 6.06 46.95
CA CYS A 240 -15.76 4.71 47.51
C CYS A 240 -14.59 4.67 48.50
N LEU A 241 -13.50 5.44 48.22
CA LEU A 241 -12.37 5.57 49.15
C LEU A 241 -12.72 6.31 50.44
N LEU A 242 -13.61 7.32 50.39
CA LEU A 242 -14.07 8.03 51.57
C LEU A 242 -14.90 7.16 52.51
N TYR A 243 -15.66 6.19 51.94
CA TYR A 243 -16.45 5.24 52.74
C TYR A 243 -15.63 4.08 53.36
N THR A 244 -14.43 3.86 52.87
CA THR A 244 -13.52 2.78 53.32
C THR A 244 -12.45 3.25 54.28
N SER A 245 -12.34 4.57 54.59
CA SER A 245 -11.46 5.08 55.63
C SER A 245 -11.96 4.66 57.01
N PRO A 246 -11.21 3.90 57.82
CA PRO A 246 -11.60 3.59 59.18
C PRO A 246 -11.68 4.87 60.00
N SER A 247 -12.81 5.07 60.68
CA SER A 247 -13.02 6.17 61.61
C SER A 247 -11.91 6.17 62.67
N PRO A 248 -11.24 7.32 62.94
CA PRO A 248 -10.27 7.36 64.01
C PRO A 248 -10.99 7.15 65.36
N ARG A 249 -10.48 6.23 66.17
CA ARG A 249 -10.86 6.04 67.58
C ARG A 249 -10.20 7.12 68.45
#